data_15b4e40d9b7ae62a21c001702156d455
#
_entry.id   15b4e40d9b7ae62a21c001702156d455
#
_cell.length_a   1.000
_cell.length_b   1.000
_cell.length_c   1.000
_cell.angle_alpha   90.00
_cell.angle_beta   90.00
_cell.angle_gamma   90.00
#
_symmetry.space_group_name_H-M   'P 1'
#
loop_
_entity.id
_entity.type
_entity.pdbx_description
1 polymer ?
#
loop_
_entity_poly.entity_id
_entity_poly.type
_entity_poly.pdbx_seq_one_letter_code
_entity_poly.pdbx_strand_id
1 'polypeptide(L)'
;MPKSTPTCNSIVNQMYRATAWANVADNAAASPLTNTYVAMHTATPTAAANSQAENETAYTDYARQAVARSTGWTAASGGATENAATISFPQCGVTGATLTYVSTGVGASGATAVWHYGALNSSLAVSAGITPQFAAGALTVTES
;
A
#
# COMPACT_ATOMS: atom_id res chain seq x y z
N MET A 1 14.80 -18.25 11.62
CA MET A 1 13.92 -19.29 11.05
C MET A 1 12.94 -18.61 10.11
N PRO A 2 12.76 -19.09 8.87
CA PRO A 2 11.75 -18.55 7.98
C PRO A 2 10.33 -18.83 8.49
N LYS A 3 9.37 -17.98 8.14
CA LYS A 3 7.95 -18.17 8.44
C LYS A 3 7.36 -19.26 7.52
N SER A 4 6.41 -20.04 8.03
CA SER A 4 5.66 -20.99 7.18
C SER A 4 4.64 -20.23 6.30
N THR A 5 4.28 -20.79 5.14
CA THR A 5 3.24 -20.21 4.28
C THR A 5 1.92 -19.94 5.01
N PRO A 6 1.37 -20.84 5.86
CA PRO A 6 0.18 -20.51 6.65
C PRO A 6 0.35 -19.28 7.56
N THR A 7 1.53 -19.13 8.19
CA THR A 7 1.83 -17.96 9.03
C THR A 7 1.85 -16.68 8.20
N CYS A 8 2.54 -16.69 7.04
CA CYS A 8 2.56 -15.54 6.14
C CYS A 8 1.15 -15.16 5.67
N ASN A 9 0.33 -16.13 5.26
CA ASN A 9 -1.06 -15.89 4.88
C ASN A 9 -1.88 -15.28 6.03
N SER A 10 -1.70 -15.75 7.26
CA SER A 10 -2.42 -15.21 8.42
C SER A 10 -2.03 -13.76 8.70
N ILE A 11 -0.73 -13.42 8.61
CA ILE A 11 -0.24 -12.05 8.76
C ILE A 11 -0.89 -11.14 7.71
N VAL A 12 -0.80 -11.52 6.43
CA VAL A 12 -1.35 -10.71 5.33
C VAL A 12 -2.87 -10.57 5.45
N ASN A 13 -3.59 -11.63 5.76
CA ASN A 13 -5.03 -11.59 5.96
C ASN A 13 -5.43 -10.70 7.15
N GLN A 14 -4.69 -10.73 8.26
CA GLN A 14 -4.92 -9.86 9.41
C GLN A 14 -4.72 -8.39 9.03
N MET A 15 -3.64 -8.07 8.31
CA MET A 15 -3.30 -6.70 7.94
C MET A 15 -4.27 -6.12 6.88
N TYR A 16 -4.50 -6.84 5.80
CA TYR A 16 -5.16 -6.32 4.59
C TYR A 16 -6.64 -6.69 4.49
N ARG A 17 -7.06 -7.80 5.09
CA ARG A 17 -8.44 -8.29 5.03
C ARG A 17 -9.22 -8.18 6.33
N ALA A 18 -8.60 -7.69 7.40
CA ALA A 18 -9.19 -7.66 8.74
C ALA A 18 -9.72 -9.05 9.20
N THR A 19 -9.13 -10.13 8.69
CA THR A 19 -9.49 -11.49 9.07
C THR A 19 -8.74 -11.86 10.33
N ALA A 20 -9.44 -12.22 11.40
CA ALA A 20 -8.83 -12.60 12.66
C ALA A 20 -7.90 -13.82 12.50
N TRP A 21 -6.74 -13.77 13.14
CA TRP A 21 -5.87 -14.92 13.30
C TRP A 21 -6.22 -15.58 14.63
N ALA A 22 -7.07 -16.58 14.56
CA ALA A 22 -7.65 -17.22 15.73
C ALA A 22 -6.61 -17.59 16.79
N ASN A 23 -6.88 -17.22 18.04
CA ASN A 23 -6.03 -17.41 19.22
C ASN A 23 -4.66 -16.71 19.19
N VAL A 24 -4.39 -15.89 18.21
CA VAL A 24 -3.13 -15.13 18.08
C VAL A 24 -3.40 -13.63 17.97
N ALA A 25 -4.21 -13.21 17.02
CA ALA A 25 -4.56 -11.81 16.82
C ALA A 25 -5.99 -11.68 16.32
N ASP A 26 -6.88 -11.29 17.21
CA ASP A 26 -8.27 -11.01 16.88
C ASP A 26 -8.43 -9.56 16.44
N ASN A 27 -9.30 -9.30 15.46
CA ASN A 27 -9.58 -7.96 14.97
C ASN A 27 -10.65 -7.26 15.85
N ALA A 28 -10.48 -7.31 17.17
CA ALA A 28 -11.42 -6.84 18.18
C ALA A 28 -11.07 -5.48 18.79
N ALA A 29 -10.26 -4.66 18.08
CA ALA A 29 -9.95 -3.32 18.53
C ALA A 29 -11.21 -2.44 18.62
N ALA A 30 -11.23 -1.50 19.58
CA ALA A 30 -12.35 -0.56 19.72
C ALA A 30 -12.52 0.37 18.48
N SER A 31 -11.44 0.61 17.74
CA SER A 31 -11.43 1.38 16.50
C SER A 31 -10.49 0.73 15.49
N PRO A 32 -10.90 -0.39 14.87
CA PRO A 32 -10.05 -1.08 13.90
C PRO A 32 -9.85 -0.22 12.66
N LEU A 33 -8.66 -0.31 12.05
CA LEU A 33 -8.40 0.33 10.76
C LEU A 33 -9.34 -0.27 9.70
N THR A 34 -10.05 0.60 9.00
CA THR A 34 -10.96 0.22 7.91
C THR A 34 -10.29 0.24 6.55
N ASN A 35 -9.23 1.04 6.40
CA ASN A 35 -8.49 1.20 5.16
C ASN A 35 -6.99 1.01 5.36
N THR A 36 -6.32 0.51 4.34
CA THR A 36 -4.90 0.73 4.08
C THR A 36 -4.76 1.92 3.13
N TYR A 37 -3.63 2.59 3.19
CA TYR A 37 -3.34 3.73 2.31
C TYR A 37 -2.16 3.42 1.42
N VAL A 38 -2.36 3.55 0.12
CA VAL A 38 -1.31 3.37 -0.89
C VAL A 38 -0.72 4.74 -1.21
N ALA A 39 0.61 4.85 -1.12
CA ALA A 39 1.37 6.06 -1.40
C ALA A 39 2.39 5.82 -2.51
N MET A 40 2.68 6.86 -3.29
CA MET A 40 3.69 6.85 -4.34
C MET A 40 4.90 7.69 -3.94
N HIS A 41 6.10 7.27 -4.34
CA HIS A 41 7.34 7.91 -3.91
C HIS A 41 8.29 8.14 -5.08
N THR A 42 9.14 9.15 -4.92
CA THR A 42 10.22 9.50 -5.87
C THR A 42 11.53 8.76 -5.56
N ALA A 43 11.65 8.17 -4.37
CA ALA A 43 12.75 7.31 -3.91
C ALA A 43 12.24 6.36 -2.82
N THR A 44 13.08 5.48 -2.27
CA THR A 44 12.67 4.54 -1.22
C THR A 44 12.11 5.27 0.02
N PRO A 45 10.94 4.85 0.54
CA PRO A 45 10.35 5.44 1.75
C PRO A 45 11.00 4.97 3.05
N THR A 46 12.04 4.15 2.99
CA THR A 46 12.75 3.58 4.15
C THR A 46 14.19 4.03 4.26
N ALA A 47 14.56 5.13 3.60
CA ALA A 47 15.93 5.63 3.61
C ALA A 47 16.38 6.10 5.01
N ALA A 48 15.48 6.71 5.80
CA ALA A 48 15.79 7.20 7.13
C ALA A 48 14.68 6.96 8.17
N ALA A 49 13.42 7.27 7.85
CA ALA A 49 12.33 7.35 8.82
C ALA A 49 11.34 6.18 8.78
N ASN A 50 11.38 5.31 7.77
CA ASN A 50 10.39 4.24 7.56
C ASN A 50 8.94 4.76 7.61
N SER A 51 8.72 5.89 6.96
CA SER A 51 7.45 6.62 6.98
C SER A 51 6.92 6.80 5.57
N GLN A 52 5.59 6.73 5.42
CA GLN A 52 4.94 7.03 4.15
C GLN A 52 5.16 8.49 3.66
N ALA A 53 5.52 9.42 4.55
CA ALA A 53 5.88 10.77 4.16
C ALA A 53 7.33 10.89 3.62
N GLU A 54 8.16 9.86 3.81
CA GLU A 54 9.54 9.90 3.33
C GLU A 54 9.60 9.72 1.81
N ASN A 55 10.24 10.67 1.14
CA ASN A 55 10.32 10.70 -0.34
C ASN A 55 8.95 10.58 -1.05
N GLU A 56 7.85 10.87 -0.33
CA GLU A 56 6.52 10.85 -0.93
C GLU A 56 6.45 11.88 -2.06
N THR A 57 5.78 11.50 -3.14
CA THR A 57 5.58 12.43 -4.26
C THR A 57 4.70 13.61 -3.87
N ALA A 58 4.91 14.74 -4.51
CA ALA A 58 4.14 15.96 -4.32
C ALA A 58 3.70 16.58 -5.66
N TYR A 59 3.41 15.74 -6.67
CA TYR A 59 2.84 16.28 -7.89
C TYR A 59 1.51 17.00 -7.59
N THR A 60 1.15 17.99 -8.39
CA THR A 60 -0.07 18.79 -8.13
C THR A 60 -1.31 17.90 -8.07
N ASP A 61 -2.09 18.05 -7.01
CA ASP A 61 -3.31 17.28 -6.66
C ASP A 61 -3.06 15.86 -6.15
N TYR A 62 -1.82 15.46 -5.89
CA TYR A 62 -1.53 14.17 -5.30
C TYR A 62 -2.23 13.96 -3.95
N ALA A 63 -2.78 12.76 -3.76
CA ALA A 63 -3.25 12.25 -2.48
C ALA A 63 -3.07 10.73 -2.42
N ARG A 64 -2.76 10.19 -1.23
CA ARG A 64 -2.75 8.75 -0.98
C ARG A 64 -4.11 8.16 -1.26
N GLN A 65 -4.13 6.90 -1.72
CA GLN A 65 -5.37 6.21 -2.02
C GLN A 65 -5.78 5.26 -0.92
N ALA A 66 -7.00 5.43 -0.41
CA ALA A 66 -7.60 4.54 0.57
C ALA A 66 -8.07 3.25 -0.12
N VAL A 67 -7.65 2.11 0.40
CA VAL A 67 -8.05 0.77 -0.06
C VAL A 67 -8.66 0.03 1.13
N ALA A 68 -9.90 -0.41 1.01
CA ALA A 68 -10.62 -1.08 2.10
C ALA A 68 -9.90 -2.36 2.53
N ARG A 69 -9.65 -2.52 3.84
CA ARG A 69 -8.97 -3.71 4.40
C ARG A 69 -9.75 -5.01 4.20
N SER A 70 -11.05 -4.97 4.01
CA SER A 70 -11.87 -6.19 3.88
C SER A 70 -12.04 -6.64 2.43
N THR A 71 -12.31 -5.71 1.53
CA THR A 71 -12.72 -6.00 0.15
C THR A 71 -11.76 -5.45 -0.91
N GLY A 72 -10.88 -4.54 -0.54
CA GLY A 72 -9.92 -3.92 -1.46
C GLY A 72 -8.72 -4.80 -1.82
N TRP A 73 -8.55 -5.93 -1.13
CA TRP A 73 -7.45 -6.87 -1.31
C TRP A 73 -7.97 -8.30 -1.49
N THR A 74 -7.27 -9.11 -2.27
CA THR A 74 -7.60 -10.53 -2.45
C THR A 74 -7.29 -11.34 -1.18
N ALA A 75 -7.90 -12.53 -1.03
CA ALA A 75 -7.50 -13.44 0.04
C ALA A 75 -6.04 -13.86 -0.13
N ALA A 76 -5.27 -13.84 0.97
CA ALA A 76 -3.87 -14.20 0.92
C ALA A 76 -3.67 -15.65 0.48
N SER A 77 -2.78 -15.85 -0.49
CA SER A 77 -2.37 -17.16 -1.00
C SER A 77 -0.86 -17.17 -1.21
N GLY A 78 -0.17 -18.19 -0.74
CA GLY A 78 1.29 -18.26 -0.84
C GLY A 78 2.05 -17.14 -0.11
N GLY A 79 1.43 -16.50 0.91
CA GLY A 79 2.00 -15.35 1.62
C GLY A 79 1.78 -14.01 0.90
N ALA A 80 1.01 -13.97 -0.19
CA ALA A 80 0.78 -12.77 -0.99
C ALA A 80 -0.69 -12.37 -1.05
N THR A 81 -0.96 -11.08 -1.25
CA THR A 81 -2.27 -10.51 -1.59
C THR A 81 -2.09 -9.46 -2.68
N GLU A 82 -3.15 -9.15 -3.39
CA GLU A 82 -3.16 -8.18 -4.49
C GLU A 82 -4.34 -7.21 -4.33
N ASN A 83 -4.25 -6.03 -4.96
CA ASN A 83 -5.38 -5.12 -5.02
C ASN A 83 -6.53 -5.75 -5.83
N ALA A 84 -7.70 -5.86 -5.22
CA ALA A 84 -8.87 -6.49 -5.82
C ALA A 84 -9.52 -5.66 -6.94
N ALA A 85 -9.31 -4.34 -6.93
CA ALA A 85 -9.84 -3.41 -7.91
C ALA A 85 -8.77 -2.39 -8.32
N THR A 86 -9.00 -1.64 -9.39
CA THR A 86 -8.10 -0.57 -9.80
C THR A 86 -7.94 0.47 -8.71
N ILE A 87 -6.70 0.83 -8.39
CA ILE A 87 -6.36 1.95 -7.51
C ILE A 87 -5.93 3.11 -8.40
N SER A 88 -6.74 4.17 -8.43
CA SER A 88 -6.47 5.38 -9.23
C SER A 88 -6.10 6.54 -8.33
N PHE A 89 -4.94 7.15 -8.58
CA PHE A 89 -4.52 8.37 -7.92
C PHE A 89 -5.15 9.59 -8.60
N PRO A 90 -5.20 10.75 -7.92
CA PRO A 90 -5.66 11.96 -8.57
C PRO A 90 -4.87 12.29 -9.84
N GLN A 91 -5.55 12.85 -10.83
CA GLN A 91 -4.89 13.34 -12.04
C GLN A 91 -3.90 14.45 -11.66
N CYS A 92 -2.72 14.41 -12.25
CA CYS A 92 -1.74 15.47 -12.06
C CYS A 92 -2.22 16.80 -12.68
N GLY A 93 -2.23 17.86 -11.89
CA GLY A 93 -2.54 19.22 -12.37
C GLY A 93 -1.37 19.81 -13.16
N VAL A 94 -0.61 20.71 -12.55
CA VAL A 94 0.44 21.50 -13.27
C VAL A 94 1.82 20.91 -13.13
N THR A 95 2.26 20.62 -11.89
CA THR A 95 3.62 20.16 -11.59
C THR A 95 3.65 18.67 -11.42
N GLY A 96 4.44 17.99 -12.24
CA GLY A 96 4.60 16.54 -12.22
C GLY A 96 5.74 16.05 -11.34
N ALA A 97 5.97 14.74 -11.38
CA ALA A 97 7.08 14.06 -10.70
C ALA A 97 7.41 12.74 -11.40
N THR A 98 8.59 12.18 -11.12
CA THR A 98 8.92 10.81 -11.53
C THR A 98 8.73 9.87 -10.34
N LEU A 99 7.81 8.94 -10.48
CA LEU A 99 7.47 7.94 -9.46
C LEU A 99 8.32 6.71 -9.66
N THR A 100 8.94 6.21 -8.58
CA THR A 100 9.86 5.06 -8.63
C THR A 100 9.53 3.99 -7.62
N TYR A 101 8.79 4.32 -6.54
CA TYR A 101 8.38 3.39 -5.49
C TYR A 101 6.91 3.55 -5.13
N VAL A 102 6.37 2.51 -4.52
CA VAL A 102 5.04 2.46 -3.91
C VAL A 102 5.18 1.94 -2.49
N SER A 103 4.31 2.40 -1.59
CA SER A 103 4.17 1.83 -0.24
C SER A 103 2.71 1.63 0.15
N THR A 104 2.50 0.77 1.13
CA THR A 104 1.25 0.63 1.86
C THR A 104 1.46 1.01 3.33
N GLY A 105 0.44 1.54 3.98
CA GLY A 105 0.51 1.97 5.37
C GLY A 105 -0.85 2.33 5.94
N VAL A 106 -0.88 3.12 7.02
CA VAL A 106 -2.06 3.27 7.89
C VAL A 106 -2.72 4.65 7.85
N GLY A 107 -2.15 5.63 7.17
CA GLY A 107 -2.66 7.01 7.25
C GLY A 107 -2.88 7.69 5.92
N ALA A 108 -3.94 8.49 5.84
CA ALA A 108 -4.29 9.27 4.65
C ALA A 108 -3.25 10.36 4.30
N SER A 109 -2.44 10.78 5.27
CA SER A 109 -1.41 11.81 5.12
C SER A 109 -0.42 11.78 6.29
N GLY A 110 0.66 12.56 6.17
CA GLY A 110 1.64 12.75 7.26
C GLY A 110 2.58 11.56 7.45
N ALA A 111 3.40 11.64 8.51
CA ALA A 111 4.43 10.66 8.84
C ALA A 111 3.82 9.41 9.51
N THR A 112 3.18 8.57 8.72
CA THR A 112 2.57 7.32 9.18
C THR A 112 3.42 6.10 8.80
N ALA A 113 3.28 5.00 9.56
CA ALA A 113 4.08 3.81 9.36
C ALA A 113 3.90 3.20 7.96
N VAL A 114 5.01 2.83 7.36
CA VAL A 114 5.06 1.96 6.17
C VAL A 114 4.87 0.51 6.63
N TRP A 115 3.98 -0.20 5.99
CA TRP A 115 3.81 -1.64 6.19
C TRP A 115 4.64 -2.44 5.19
N HIS A 116 4.44 -2.15 3.91
CA HIS A 116 5.20 -2.75 2.80
C HIS A 116 5.57 -1.67 1.79
N TYR A 117 6.66 -1.87 1.10
CA TYR A 117 7.10 -0.99 0.02
C TYR A 117 7.84 -1.78 -1.05
N GLY A 118 7.89 -1.23 -2.25
CA GLY A 118 8.61 -1.82 -3.36
C GLY A 118 8.90 -0.80 -4.46
N ALA A 119 9.94 -1.09 -5.23
CA ALA A 119 10.20 -0.35 -6.45
C ALA A 119 9.11 -0.68 -7.50
N LEU A 120 8.75 0.30 -8.30
CA LEU A 120 7.95 0.06 -9.50
C LEU A 120 8.77 -0.74 -10.53
N ASN A 121 8.13 -1.57 -11.33
CA ASN A 121 8.79 -2.33 -12.41
C ASN A 121 9.49 -1.40 -13.42
N SER A 122 8.96 -0.19 -13.60
CA SER A 122 9.58 0.91 -14.33
C SER A 122 9.18 2.23 -13.70
N SER A 123 10.04 3.24 -13.80
CA SER A 123 9.68 4.59 -13.34
C SER A 123 8.54 5.14 -14.19
N LEU A 124 7.62 5.88 -13.54
CA LEU A 124 6.51 6.55 -14.20
C LEU A 124 6.72 8.07 -14.14
N ALA A 125 6.94 8.69 -15.28
CA ALA A 125 6.92 10.13 -15.40
C ALA A 125 5.47 10.63 -15.40
N VAL A 126 5.10 11.38 -14.37
CA VAL A 126 3.78 11.99 -14.23
C VAL A 126 3.89 13.46 -14.60
N SER A 127 3.01 13.94 -15.47
CA SER A 127 2.89 15.33 -15.89
C SER A 127 1.41 15.73 -15.94
N ALA A 128 1.13 17.00 -16.21
CA ALA A 128 -0.24 17.51 -16.30
C ALA A 128 -1.14 16.62 -17.17
N GLY A 129 -2.29 16.25 -16.63
CA GLY A 129 -3.27 15.40 -17.29
C GLY A 129 -3.06 13.88 -17.13
N ILE A 130 -1.92 13.44 -16.56
CA ILE A 130 -1.68 12.01 -16.30
C ILE A 130 -2.35 11.58 -14.98
N THR A 131 -3.05 10.46 -15.03
CA THR A 131 -3.65 9.78 -13.86
C THR A 131 -2.88 8.50 -13.57
N PRO A 132 -2.01 8.45 -12.55
CA PRO A 132 -1.34 7.21 -12.17
C PRO A 132 -2.35 6.19 -11.62
N GLN A 133 -2.16 4.90 -11.96
CA GLN A 133 -3.05 3.85 -11.46
C GLN A 133 -2.37 2.48 -11.40
N PHE A 134 -2.85 1.63 -10.52
CA PHE A 134 -2.61 0.19 -10.53
C PHE A 134 -3.90 -0.50 -10.97
N ALA A 135 -3.89 -1.25 -12.07
CA ALA A 135 -5.01 -2.11 -12.44
C ALA A 135 -5.25 -3.17 -11.34
N ALA A 136 -6.43 -3.79 -11.33
CA ALA A 136 -6.70 -4.91 -10.43
C ALA A 136 -5.63 -6.00 -10.59
N GLY A 137 -5.08 -6.49 -9.47
CA GLY A 137 -4.01 -7.49 -9.42
C GLY A 137 -2.60 -6.97 -9.77
N ALA A 138 -2.44 -5.68 -10.07
CA ALA A 138 -1.13 -5.14 -10.46
C ALA A 138 -0.22 -4.75 -9.28
N LEU A 139 -0.80 -4.55 -8.10
CA LEU A 139 -0.05 -4.28 -6.87
C LEU A 139 -0.10 -5.50 -5.97
N THR A 140 1.00 -6.25 -5.95
CA THR A 140 1.17 -7.45 -5.10
C THR A 140 1.95 -7.10 -3.84
N VAL A 141 1.43 -7.51 -2.69
CA VAL A 141 2.11 -7.46 -1.39
C VAL A 141 2.48 -8.87 -0.97
N THR A 142 3.74 -9.09 -0.63
CA THR A 142 4.25 -10.41 -0.23
C THR A 142 4.90 -10.33 1.15
N GLU A 143 4.55 -11.28 2.01
CA GLU A 143 5.17 -11.55 3.31
C GLU A 143 5.95 -12.87 3.25
N SER A 144 7.23 -12.84 3.65
CA SER A 144 8.12 -14.01 3.56
C SER A 144 8.95 -14.21 4.83
#